data_da88ccd6469eedfd73ae0d4a6530fb7b
#
_entry.id   da88ccd6469eedfd73ae0d4a6530fb7b
#
_cell.length_a   1.000
_cell.length_b   1.000
_cell.length_c   1.000
_cell.angle_alpha   90.00
_cell.angle_beta   90.00
_cell.angle_gamma   90.00
#
_symmetry.space_group_name_H-M   'P 1'
#
loop_
_entity.id
_entity.type
_entity.pdbx_description
1 polymer ?
#
loop_
_entity_poly.entity_id
_entity_poly.type
_entity_poly.pdbx_seq_one_letter_code
_entity_poly.pdbx_strand_id
1 'polypeptide(L)'
;THIGLTATPKETTEVSNIEYFGDPIYTYSLKQGIDDGFLAPYKVVKITLDIDAEGWRPPKGYLDKDGNPVEDRIYNRTDFDRNIIVEERRKLVADKITEFLKGNDRFAKTIVFCIDIEHAEGMRTALANANADEVIKNSKYVMQITGDNEEGKRELDSFINPSEKYPVIATTSKLMTTGIDAQTCKLIV
;
A
#
# COMPACT_ATOMS: atom_id res chain seq x y z
N THR A 1 -16.49 30.81 16.09
CA THR A 1 -16.95 29.98 14.95
C THR A 1 -15.79 29.15 14.47
N HIS A 2 -15.95 27.82 14.37
CA HIS A 2 -14.93 26.92 13.84
C HIS A 2 -15.39 26.40 12.48
N ILE A 3 -14.47 26.29 11.54
CA ILE A 3 -14.69 25.72 10.22
C ILE A 3 -13.70 24.58 10.04
N GLY A 4 -14.18 23.40 9.68
CA GLY A 4 -13.38 22.22 9.35
C GLY A 4 -13.38 21.99 7.83
N LEU A 5 -12.22 21.65 7.27
CA LEU A 5 -12.05 21.19 5.89
C LEU A 5 -11.28 19.87 5.91
N THR A 6 -11.85 18.82 5.36
CA THR A 6 -11.23 17.49 5.33
C THR A 6 -11.69 16.68 4.13
N ALA A 7 -10.79 15.87 3.57
CA ALA A 7 -11.14 14.84 2.58
C ALA A 7 -11.50 13.50 3.24
N THR A 8 -11.24 13.33 4.54
CA THR A 8 -11.44 12.09 5.29
C THR A 8 -12.15 12.37 6.60
N PRO A 9 -13.46 12.72 6.57
CA PRO A 9 -14.21 12.94 7.80
C PRO A 9 -14.19 11.69 8.66
N LYS A 10 -14.00 11.88 9.97
CA LYS A 10 -14.03 10.78 10.95
C LYS A 10 -15.41 10.66 11.54
N GLU A 11 -15.95 9.45 11.51
CA GLU A 11 -17.18 9.06 12.15
C GLU A 11 -16.93 7.75 12.92
N THR A 12 -16.45 7.88 14.16
CA THR A 12 -16.22 6.77 15.08
C THR A 12 -17.00 7.00 16.37
N THR A 13 -17.08 5.99 17.23
CA THR A 13 -17.71 6.12 18.56
C THR A 13 -17.04 7.14 19.48
N GLU A 14 -15.78 7.47 19.22
CA GLU A 14 -14.98 8.39 20.05
C GLU A 14 -14.84 9.78 19.42
N VAL A 15 -14.93 9.88 18.09
CA VAL A 15 -14.73 11.12 17.34
C VAL A 15 -15.68 11.16 16.16
N SER A 16 -16.58 12.16 16.16
CA SER A 16 -17.48 12.45 15.05
C SER A 16 -17.30 13.90 14.58
N ASN A 17 -17.01 14.07 13.31
CA ASN A 17 -16.96 15.40 12.70
C ASN A 17 -18.35 16.03 12.61
N ILE A 18 -19.39 15.22 12.39
CA ILE A 18 -20.78 15.68 12.31
C ILE A 18 -21.27 16.15 13.67
N GLU A 19 -20.92 15.44 14.74
CA GLU A 19 -21.30 15.83 16.11
C GLU A 19 -20.66 17.16 16.52
N TYR A 20 -19.40 17.41 16.12
CA TYR A 20 -18.68 18.64 16.47
C TYR A 20 -19.03 19.84 15.59
N PHE A 21 -19.13 19.66 14.28
CA PHE A 21 -19.30 20.74 13.30
C PHE A 21 -20.73 20.89 12.77
N GLY A 22 -21.59 19.89 12.98
CA GLY A 22 -22.89 19.76 12.34
C GLY A 22 -22.79 19.16 10.94
N ASP A 23 -23.90 19.17 10.21
CA ASP A 23 -23.93 18.69 8.84
C ASP A 23 -22.97 19.45 7.94
N PRO A 24 -22.34 18.79 6.94
CA PRO A 24 -21.45 19.44 6.00
C PRO A 24 -22.14 20.60 5.24
N ILE A 25 -21.53 21.78 5.25
CA ILE A 25 -22.02 22.93 4.48
C ILE A 25 -21.89 22.65 2.98
N TYR A 26 -20.84 21.92 2.59
CA TYR A 26 -20.56 21.55 1.21
C TYR A 26 -19.80 20.22 1.15
N THR A 27 -20.18 19.38 0.20
CA THR A 27 -19.49 18.11 -0.09
C THR A 27 -19.14 18.06 -1.57
N TYR A 28 -17.85 17.90 -1.87
CA TYR A 28 -17.36 17.67 -3.22
C TYR A 28 -16.86 16.22 -3.31
N SER A 29 -17.64 15.37 -3.94
CA SER A 29 -17.36 13.94 -3.97
C SER A 29 -16.28 13.58 -4.99
N LEU A 30 -15.63 12.41 -4.78
CA LEU A 30 -14.68 11.84 -5.74
C LEU A 30 -15.28 11.73 -7.15
N LYS A 31 -16.55 11.32 -7.24
CA LYS A 31 -17.26 11.22 -8.52
C LYS A 31 -17.38 12.58 -9.21
N GLN A 32 -17.78 13.63 -8.47
CA GLN A 32 -17.85 14.99 -9.03
C GLN A 32 -16.46 15.44 -9.51
N GLY A 33 -15.41 15.21 -8.73
CA GLY A 33 -14.05 15.56 -9.13
C GLY A 33 -13.58 14.87 -10.41
N ILE A 34 -14.01 13.63 -10.65
CA ILE A 34 -13.73 12.90 -11.90
C ILE A 34 -14.57 13.46 -13.04
N ASP A 35 -15.88 13.67 -12.83
CA ASP A 35 -16.81 14.18 -13.85
C ASP A 35 -16.39 15.61 -14.29
N ASP A 36 -15.90 16.43 -13.37
CA ASP A 36 -15.40 17.80 -13.63
C ASP A 36 -13.98 17.83 -14.23
N GLY A 37 -13.31 16.70 -14.35
CA GLY A 37 -11.97 16.58 -14.93
C GLY A 37 -10.80 16.97 -14.00
N PHE A 38 -11.04 17.21 -12.71
CA PHE A 38 -9.98 17.51 -11.74
C PHE A 38 -9.28 16.27 -11.20
N LEU A 39 -9.98 15.12 -11.19
CA LEU A 39 -9.44 13.86 -10.71
C LEU A 39 -9.41 12.82 -11.84
N ALA A 40 -8.37 11.99 -11.84
CA ALA A 40 -8.23 10.93 -12.81
C ALA A 40 -9.28 9.83 -12.58
N PRO A 41 -9.90 9.28 -13.65
CA PRO A 41 -10.71 8.09 -13.53
C PRO A 41 -9.86 6.89 -13.13
N TYR A 42 -10.45 5.95 -12.40
CA TYR A 42 -9.75 4.75 -11.95
C TYR A 42 -10.52 3.48 -12.29
N LYS A 43 -9.78 2.38 -12.38
CA LYS A 43 -10.34 1.04 -12.52
C LYS A 43 -9.91 0.19 -11.33
N VAL A 44 -10.88 -0.45 -10.69
CA VAL A 44 -10.60 -1.41 -9.60
C VAL A 44 -10.43 -2.81 -10.20
N VAL A 45 -9.29 -3.43 -9.90
CA VAL A 45 -9.02 -4.84 -10.20
C VAL A 45 -8.91 -5.58 -8.88
N LYS A 46 -9.84 -6.49 -8.61
CA LYS A 46 -9.81 -7.33 -7.41
C LYS A 46 -9.10 -8.64 -7.74
N ILE A 47 -7.99 -8.91 -7.05
CA ILE A 47 -7.27 -10.17 -7.14
C ILE A 47 -7.47 -10.91 -5.81
N THR A 48 -7.94 -12.13 -5.87
CA THR A 48 -8.06 -13.03 -4.72
C THR A 48 -7.02 -14.13 -4.89
N LEU A 49 -6.17 -14.31 -3.90
CA LEU A 49 -5.21 -15.41 -3.87
C LEU A 49 -5.89 -16.64 -3.27
N ASP A 50 -5.46 -17.84 -3.69
CA ASP A 50 -6.01 -19.11 -3.15
C ASP A 50 -5.80 -19.17 -1.63
N ILE A 51 -4.66 -18.75 -1.15
CA ILE A 51 -4.35 -18.65 0.29
C ILE A 51 -5.29 -17.69 1.04
N ASP A 52 -5.80 -16.64 0.39
CA ASP A 52 -6.77 -15.72 0.99
C ASP A 52 -8.20 -16.31 1.00
N ALA A 53 -8.50 -17.21 0.06
CA ALA A 53 -9.81 -17.84 -0.09
C ALA A 53 -9.95 -19.11 0.79
N GLU A 54 -8.92 -19.95 0.80
CA GLU A 54 -8.92 -21.24 1.49
C GLU A 54 -8.36 -21.14 2.92
N GLY A 55 -7.63 -20.08 3.23
CA GLY A 55 -6.85 -19.92 4.45
C GLY A 55 -5.51 -20.64 4.36
N TRP A 56 -4.72 -20.46 5.39
CA TRP A 56 -3.40 -21.07 5.51
C TRP A 56 -3.26 -21.80 6.85
N ARG A 57 -2.74 -23.02 6.81
CA ARG A 57 -2.45 -23.81 8.00
C ARG A 57 -0.95 -24.03 8.11
N PRO A 58 -0.32 -23.66 9.24
CA PRO A 58 1.11 -23.84 9.41
C PRO A 58 1.50 -25.32 9.33
N PRO A 59 2.64 -25.65 8.73
CA PRO A 59 3.23 -26.99 8.84
C PRO A 59 3.49 -27.34 10.31
N LYS A 60 3.46 -28.63 10.61
CA LYS A 60 3.73 -29.11 11.98
C LYS A 60 5.10 -28.62 12.46
N GLY A 61 5.10 -27.95 13.61
CA GLY A 61 6.32 -27.40 14.22
C GLY A 61 6.78 -26.07 13.61
N TYR A 62 5.90 -25.38 12.89
CA TYR A 62 6.18 -24.04 12.35
C TYR A 62 6.42 -23.05 13.50
N LEU A 63 7.48 -22.27 13.38
CA LEU A 63 7.84 -21.21 14.31
C LEU A 63 7.62 -19.84 13.64
N ASP A 64 7.20 -18.85 14.42
CA ASP A 64 7.16 -17.46 13.96
C ASP A 64 8.58 -16.88 13.82
N LYS A 65 8.68 -15.63 13.40
CA LYS A 65 9.94 -14.90 13.25
C LYS A 65 10.74 -14.77 14.56
N ASP A 66 10.07 -14.83 15.70
CA ASP A 66 10.66 -14.70 17.02
C ASP A 66 11.02 -16.09 17.63
N GLY A 67 10.77 -17.16 16.87
CA GLY A 67 11.05 -18.54 17.26
C GLY A 67 9.98 -19.18 18.15
N ASN A 68 8.80 -18.55 18.27
CA ASN A 68 7.71 -19.13 19.05
C ASN A 68 6.87 -20.09 18.22
N PRO A 69 6.35 -21.18 18.83
CA PRO A 69 5.46 -22.10 18.15
C PRO A 69 4.18 -21.40 17.69
N VAL A 70 3.86 -21.52 16.40
CA VAL A 70 2.59 -21.04 15.85
C VAL A 70 1.49 -22.06 16.09
N GLU A 71 0.34 -21.60 16.54
CA GLU A 71 -0.83 -22.43 16.81
C GLU A 71 -1.28 -23.20 15.55
N ASP A 72 -1.56 -24.47 15.67
CA ASP A 72 -2.06 -25.32 14.59
C ASP A 72 -3.55 -25.09 14.34
N ARG A 73 -3.87 -24.01 13.62
CA ARG A 73 -5.21 -23.65 13.17
C ARG A 73 -5.18 -23.08 11.75
N ILE A 74 -6.34 -22.90 11.15
CA ILE A 74 -6.45 -22.21 9.88
C ILE A 74 -6.41 -20.69 10.13
N TYR A 75 -5.46 -20.05 9.53
CA TYR A 75 -5.32 -18.59 9.48
C TYR A 75 -5.98 -18.07 8.20
N ASN A 76 -6.73 -17.00 8.30
CA ASN A 76 -7.43 -16.42 7.19
C ASN A 76 -6.97 -14.97 6.94
N ARG A 77 -7.54 -14.31 5.95
CA ARG A 77 -7.14 -12.97 5.51
C ARG A 77 -7.04 -11.93 6.65
N THR A 78 -7.85 -12.05 7.70
CA THR A 78 -7.82 -11.09 8.82
C THR A 78 -6.66 -11.32 9.78
N ASP A 79 -6.06 -12.51 9.75
CA ASP A 79 -4.89 -12.86 10.55
C ASP A 79 -3.58 -12.47 9.88
N PHE A 80 -3.54 -12.46 8.53
CA PHE A 80 -2.31 -12.23 7.77
C PHE A 80 -1.76 -10.82 8.01
N ASP A 81 -0.44 -10.74 8.12
CA ASP A 81 0.34 -9.53 8.36
C ASP A 81 0.01 -8.78 9.67
N ARG A 82 -0.89 -9.33 10.49
CA ARG A 82 -1.20 -8.83 11.84
C ARG A 82 -0.79 -9.82 12.92
N ASN A 83 -1.34 -11.04 12.82
CA ASN A 83 -1.12 -12.11 13.80
C ASN A 83 -0.08 -13.12 13.32
N ILE A 84 0.07 -13.25 12.00
CA ILE A 84 1.04 -14.13 11.37
C ILE A 84 1.55 -13.54 10.06
N ILE A 85 2.87 -13.64 9.88
CA ILE A 85 3.54 -13.29 8.64
C ILE A 85 3.67 -14.56 7.81
N VAL A 86 3.12 -14.53 6.60
CA VAL A 86 3.20 -15.63 5.63
C VAL A 86 4.02 -15.17 4.44
N GLU A 87 5.29 -15.55 4.41
CA GLU A 87 6.24 -15.14 3.37
C GLU A 87 5.79 -15.57 1.96
N GLU A 88 5.19 -16.75 1.85
CA GLU A 88 4.62 -17.24 0.60
C GLU A 88 3.54 -16.30 0.05
N ARG A 89 2.71 -15.76 0.94
CA ARG A 89 1.67 -14.78 0.56
C ARG A 89 2.30 -13.48 0.05
N ARG A 90 3.31 -12.95 0.76
CA ARG A 90 4.04 -11.74 0.33
C ARG A 90 4.66 -11.94 -1.05
N LYS A 91 5.28 -13.09 -1.28
CA LYS A 91 5.85 -13.44 -2.58
C LYS A 91 4.78 -13.49 -3.66
N LEU A 92 3.65 -14.15 -3.44
CA LEU A 92 2.54 -14.21 -4.40
C LEU A 92 2.00 -12.81 -4.75
N VAL A 93 1.85 -11.93 -3.76
CA VAL A 93 1.44 -10.55 -3.99
C VAL A 93 2.46 -9.80 -4.84
N ALA A 94 3.75 -9.91 -4.51
CA ALA A 94 4.84 -9.29 -5.26
C ALA A 94 4.92 -9.79 -6.70
N ASP A 95 4.73 -11.09 -6.91
CA ASP A 95 4.70 -11.71 -8.23
C ASP A 95 3.51 -11.19 -9.06
N LYS A 96 2.33 -11.05 -8.45
CA LYS A 96 1.13 -10.52 -9.14
C LYS A 96 1.27 -9.04 -9.50
N ILE A 97 1.83 -8.22 -8.64
CA ILE A 97 2.13 -6.82 -8.95
C ILE A 97 3.14 -6.75 -10.12
N THR A 98 4.18 -7.56 -10.04
CA THR A 98 5.23 -7.62 -11.08
C THR A 98 4.68 -8.10 -12.42
N GLU A 99 3.83 -9.12 -12.42
CA GLU A 99 3.14 -9.62 -13.61
C GLU A 99 2.29 -8.52 -14.26
N PHE A 100 1.51 -7.79 -13.43
CA PHE A 100 0.69 -6.68 -13.91
C PHE A 100 1.55 -5.57 -14.54
N LEU A 101 2.64 -5.17 -13.90
CA LEU A 101 3.55 -4.15 -14.42
C LEU A 101 4.23 -4.62 -15.72
N LYS A 102 4.69 -5.87 -15.80
CA LYS A 102 5.29 -6.44 -17.00
C LYS A 102 4.32 -6.49 -18.19
N GLY A 103 3.04 -6.72 -17.90
CA GLY A 103 2.01 -6.78 -18.93
C GLY A 103 1.48 -5.43 -19.42
N ASN A 104 1.75 -4.34 -18.68
CA ASN A 104 1.28 -2.99 -18.99
C ASN A 104 2.43 -2.00 -19.20
N ASP A 105 2.94 -1.46 -18.10
CA ASP A 105 4.07 -0.52 -18.09
C ASP A 105 4.98 -0.82 -16.90
N ARG A 106 6.20 -1.31 -17.22
CA ARG A 106 7.20 -1.70 -16.24
C ARG A 106 7.67 -0.54 -15.35
N PHE A 107 7.49 0.68 -15.79
CA PHE A 107 7.90 1.90 -15.10
C PHE A 107 6.72 2.74 -14.59
N ALA A 108 5.52 2.19 -14.60
CA ALA A 108 4.36 2.84 -13.99
C ALA A 108 4.60 3.06 -12.50
N LYS A 109 4.62 4.33 -12.07
CA LYS A 109 4.75 4.68 -10.64
C LYS A 109 3.66 3.98 -9.85
N THR A 110 4.07 3.20 -8.85
CA THR A 110 3.21 2.29 -8.09
C THR A 110 3.35 2.54 -6.60
N ILE A 111 2.23 2.68 -5.90
CA ILE A 111 2.18 2.74 -4.44
C ILE A 111 1.61 1.42 -3.93
N VAL A 112 2.32 0.77 -3.00
CA VAL A 112 1.88 -0.44 -2.31
C VAL A 112 1.66 -0.11 -0.84
N PHE A 113 0.39 -0.07 -0.42
CA PHE A 113 0.03 0.21 0.96
C PHE A 113 0.15 -1.04 1.83
N CYS A 114 0.85 -0.89 2.93
CA CYS A 114 1.13 -1.94 3.90
C CYS A 114 0.53 -1.58 5.26
N ILE A 115 0.28 -2.58 6.10
CA ILE A 115 -0.35 -2.41 7.41
C ILE A 115 0.54 -1.57 8.34
N ASP A 116 1.84 -1.87 8.33
CA ASP A 116 2.85 -1.21 9.16
C ASP A 116 4.20 -1.10 8.42
N ILE A 117 5.20 -0.58 9.13
CA ILE A 117 6.54 -0.34 8.60
C ILE A 117 7.27 -1.65 8.30
N GLU A 118 7.12 -2.66 9.16
CA GLU A 118 7.74 -3.98 8.97
C GLU A 118 7.15 -4.70 7.74
N HIS A 119 5.83 -4.62 7.57
CA HIS A 119 5.18 -5.15 6.37
C HIS A 119 5.66 -4.40 5.11
N ALA A 120 5.84 -3.07 5.18
CA ALA A 120 6.36 -2.29 4.06
C ALA A 120 7.78 -2.73 3.66
N GLU A 121 8.65 -3.02 4.63
CA GLU A 121 10.00 -3.54 4.36
C GLU A 121 9.98 -4.96 3.80
N GLY A 122 9.15 -5.85 4.35
CA GLY A 122 8.96 -7.20 3.82
C GLY A 122 8.46 -7.20 2.37
N MET A 123 7.49 -6.33 2.06
CA MET A 123 6.98 -6.15 0.70
C MET A 123 8.02 -5.53 -0.23
N ARG A 124 8.82 -4.55 0.24
CA ARG A 124 9.95 -4.00 -0.53
C ARG A 124 10.91 -5.12 -0.94
N THR A 125 11.28 -5.97 0.01
CA THR A 125 12.20 -7.08 -0.24
C THR A 125 11.60 -8.09 -1.24
N ALA A 126 10.34 -8.48 -1.07
CA ALA A 126 9.67 -9.40 -2.00
C ALA A 126 9.56 -8.82 -3.42
N LEU A 127 9.20 -7.54 -3.53
CA LEU A 127 9.12 -6.84 -4.82
C LEU A 127 10.49 -6.64 -5.47
N ALA A 128 11.54 -6.35 -4.68
CA ALA A 128 12.91 -6.26 -5.18
C ALA A 128 13.38 -7.59 -5.76
N ASN A 129 13.08 -8.70 -5.09
CA ASN A 129 13.41 -10.04 -5.58
C ASN A 129 12.65 -10.40 -6.87
N ALA A 130 11.34 -10.09 -6.93
CA ALA A 130 10.51 -10.33 -8.12
C ALA A 130 10.93 -9.46 -9.33
N ASN A 131 11.61 -8.33 -9.07
CA ASN A 131 12.08 -7.38 -10.05
C ASN A 131 13.62 -7.25 -10.07
N ALA A 132 14.33 -8.32 -9.73
CA ALA A 132 15.79 -8.29 -9.62
C ALA A 132 16.50 -7.80 -10.89
N ASP A 133 15.94 -8.05 -12.06
CA ASP A 133 16.41 -7.58 -13.36
C ASP A 133 16.45 -6.04 -13.48
N GLU A 134 15.54 -5.34 -12.83
CA GLU A 134 15.52 -3.87 -12.80
C GLU A 134 16.28 -3.30 -11.59
N VAL A 135 16.19 -3.98 -10.44
CA VAL A 135 16.90 -3.56 -9.21
C VAL A 135 18.42 -3.61 -9.39
N ILE A 136 18.95 -4.58 -10.17
CA ILE A 136 20.38 -4.65 -10.52
C ILE A 136 20.80 -3.42 -11.34
N LYS A 137 19.93 -2.90 -12.21
CA LYS A 137 20.22 -1.71 -13.01
C LYS A 137 20.13 -0.43 -12.17
N ASN A 138 19.18 -0.38 -11.26
CA ASN A 138 18.99 0.73 -10.33
C ASN A 138 18.32 0.26 -9.04
N SER A 139 19.05 0.31 -7.93
CA SER A 139 18.55 -0.10 -6.61
C SER A 139 17.32 0.67 -6.14
N LYS A 140 17.08 1.87 -6.66
CA LYS A 140 15.90 2.69 -6.37
C LYS A 140 14.65 2.26 -7.14
N TYR A 141 14.69 1.17 -7.91
CA TYR A 141 13.49 0.68 -8.59
C TYR A 141 12.36 0.36 -7.61
N VAL A 142 12.68 -0.25 -6.46
CA VAL A 142 11.75 -0.49 -5.35
C VAL A 142 12.29 0.16 -4.08
N MET A 143 11.56 1.11 -3.51
CA MET A 143 11.95 1.79 -2.27
C MET A 143 10.84 1.70 -1.21
N GLN A 144 11.26 1.56 0.05
CA GLN A 144 10.39 1.79 1.18
C GLN A 144 10.33 3.30 1.46
N ILE A 145 9.13 3.85 1.49
CA ILE A 145 8.88 5.27 1.77
C ILE A 145 7.97 5.36 3.00
N THR A 146 8.59 5.49 4.18
CA THR A 146 7.92 5.55 5.48
C THR A 146 8.43 6.71 6.31
N GLY A 147 7.66 7.12 7.31
CA GLY A 147 7.94 8.33 8.09
C GLY A 147 9.11 8.22 9.08
N ASP A 148 9.57 7.02 9.39
CA ASP A 148 10.66 6.70 10.29
C ASP A 148 12.05 6.71 9.62
N ASN A 149 12.07 6.74 8.29
CA ASN A 149 13.26 6.58 7.47
C ASN A 149 13.56 7.89 6.71
N GLU A 150 14.71 8.52 7.02
CA GLU A 150 15.12 9.77 6.37
C GLU A 150 15.45 9.58 4.88
N GLU A 151 15.95 8.42 4.48
CA GLU A 151 16.16 8.09 3.08
C GLU A 151 14.81 7.99 2.35
N GLY A 152 13.84 7.29 2.93
CA GLY A 152 12.49 7.18 2.39
C GLY A 152 11.79 8.52 2.25
N LYS A 153 11.95 9.43 3.22
CA LYS A 153 11.39 10.79 3.11
C LYS A 153 11.98 11.57 1.94
N ARG A 154 13.29 11.47 1.70
CA ARG A 154 13.94 12.12 0.55
C ARG A 154 13.49 11.50 -0.79
N GLU A 155 13.31 10.19 -0.82
CA GLU A 155 12.83 9.49 -2.02
C GLU A 155 11.34 9.75 -2.30
N LEU A 156 10.58 10.26 -1.34
CA LEU A 156 9.21 10.72 -1.59
C LEU A 156 9.19 11.87 -2.59
N ASP A 157 10.07 12.85 -2.43
CA ASP A 157 10.16 13.99 -3.36
C ASP A 157 10.51 13.52 -4.77
N SER A 158 11.43 12.56 -4.89
CA SER A 158 11.76 11.93 -6.18
C SER A 158 10.59 11.12 -6.75
N PHE A 159 9.82 10.42 -5.89
CA PHE A 159 8.68 9.62 -6.32
C PHE A 159 7.56 10.48 -6.91
N ILE A 160 7.23 11.60 -6.28
CA ILE A 160 6.16 12.51 -6.75
C ILE A 160 6.60 13.40 -7.92
N ASN A 161 7.90 13.59 -8.12
CA ASN A 161 8.43 14.43 -9.21
C ASN A 161 8.20 13.76 -10.58
N PRO A 162 7.46 14.39 -11.49
CA PRO A 162 7.18 13.80 -12.81
C PRO A 162 8.41 13.70 -13.71
N SER A 163 9.49 14.42 -13.42
CA SER A 163 10.74 14.36 -14.18
C SER A 163 11.66 13.23 -13.72
N GLU A 164 11.40 12.64 -12.56
CA GLU A 164 12.22 11.57 -11.99
C GLU A 164 11.65 10.20 -12.34
N LYS A 165 12.49 9.35 -12.95
CA LYS A 165 12.10 7.98 -13.29
C LYS A 165 11.97 7.08 -12.05
N TYR A 166 12.84 7.27 -11.06
CA TYR A 166 12.94 6.45 -9.86
C TYR A 166 12.61 7.26 -8.61
N PRO A 167 12.04 6.65 -7.57
CA PRO A 167 11.57 5.25 -7.45
C PRO A 167 10.39 4.94 -8.38
N VAL A 168 10.27 3.66 -8.78
CA VAL A 168 9.12 3.18 -9.56
C VAL A 168 8.05 2.59 -8.63
N ILE A 169 8.45 1.72 -7.72
CA ILE A 169 7.56 1.09 -6.75
C ILE A 169 7.90 1.61 -5.35
N ALA A 170 6.91 2.21 -4.69
CA ALA A 170 7.00 2.67 -3.31
C ALA A 170 6.16 1.76 -2.41
N THR A 171 6.79 1.08 -1.44
CA THR A 171 6.07 0.43 -0.35
C THR A 171 5.95 1.38 0.82
N THR A 172 4.76 1.52 1.39
CA THR A 172 4.49 2.52 2.44
C THR A 172 3.46 2.02 3.44
N SER A 173 3.40 2.66 4.59
CA SER A 173 2.32 2.44 5.57
C SER A 173 1.42 3.67 5.65
N LYS A 174 1.64 4.55 6.61
CA LYS A 174 0.78 5.73 6.85
C LYS A 174 1.21 6.99 6.12
N LEU A 175 2.49 7.13 5.78
CA LEU A 175 3.05 8.38 5.25
C LEU A 175 2.38 8.87 3.97
N MET A 176 2.03 7.95 3.07
CA MET A 176 1.47 8.28 1.75
C MET A 176 -0.06 8.20 1.70
N THR A 177 -0.75 8.07 2.83
CA THR A 177 -2.21 7.90 2.85
C THR A 177 -2.97 9.20 2.59
N THR A 178 -2.41 10.34 2.98
CA THR A 178 -3.05 11.66 2.81
C THR A 178 -2.00 12.75 2.56
N GLY A 179 -2.39 13.80 1.83
CA GLY A 179 -1.57 14.98 1.65
C GLY A 179 -0.45 14.87 0.63
N ILE A 180 -0.44 13.81 -0.19
CA ILE A 180 0.55 13.62 -1.25
C ILE A 180 -0.11 13.79 -2.61
N ASP A 181 0.45 14.67 -3.42
CA ASP A 181 0.06 14.86 -4.82
C ASP A 181 1.04 14.10 -5.73
N ALA A 182 0.74 12.82 -5.99
CA ALA A 182 1.52 11.95 -6.85
C ALA A 182 0.85 11.79 -8.22
N GLN A 183 0.82 12.86 -9.03
CA GLN A 183 0.13 12.91 -10.33
C GLN A 183 0.62 11.85 -11.33
N THR A 184 1.85 11.38 -11.17
CA THR A 184 2.44 10.34 -12.02
C THR A 184 2.12 8.91 -11.56
N CYS A 185 1.48 8.73 -10.42
CA CYS A 185 1.09 7.42 -9.92
C CYS A 185 0.03 6.78 -10.84
N LYS A 186 0.28 5.55 -11.28
CA LYS A 186 -0.57 4.79 -12.21
C LYS A 186 -1.22 3.59 -11.55
N LEU A 187 -0.61 3.05 -10.50
CA LEU A 187 -1.09 1.85 -9.80
C LEU A 187 -1.06 2.07 -8.29
N ILE A 188 -2.15 1.70 -7.63
CA ILE A 188 -2.27 1.66 -6.17
C ILE A 188 -2.70 0.25 -5.78
N VAL A 189 -1.99 -0.36 -4.81
CA VAL A 189 -2.21 -1.72 -4.32
C VAL A 189 -2.39 -1.70 -2.80
#